data_daeae250943d61d4fbee9f3b0bf0700c
#
_entry.id   daeae250943d61d4fbee9f3b0bf0700c
#
_cell.length_a   1.000
_cell.length_b   1.000
_cell.length_c   1.000
_cell.angle_alpha   90.00
_cell.angle_beta   90.00
_cell.angle_gamma   90.00
#
_symmetry.space_group_name_H-M   'P 1'
#
loop_
_entity.id
_entity.type
_entity.pdbx_description
1 polymer ?
#
loop_
_entity_poly.entity_id
_entity_poly.type
_entity_poly.pdbx_seq_one_letter_code
_entity_poly.pdbx_strand_id
1 'polypeptide(L)'
;MGVVQKDLFDKNASLYVLSCLMRKPLLLQEDRYAFVKTDFNVPLHQMVFFAIFNMAQSGVEKISPQDVDLYLKQYSAQYEYYKKERGYEFVLQCYQTSEGSDDKQFDYYYNRLKKFSMLRDLESIGVDTTAFYDTEKDALNRDVEDEKLNKMSLNSIPERIRELLVDIENRHIGKDTNTSQTVGKGIRELVAELKAQPEVGLPLDGDIVNYAARGARLGKLYTYSAPSGAGKTRYMVGNACAISMPYLDENAHLVIRGDQGTDEDNYQKVLFVTTEQQADEIQTMILSYVSGVNEKKILLGNYSPDEYDRVQKALDVIEAYQDNFIIECIPDPSIAMVKARLAKYIVQDGVEYIFYDYIFSSPGLLSEFRDVAVREDVALMMLSNSLKETAMVYKVFIQSATQLNDGWSKKVTGLRDQNCLRGSKAIADKIDIGLIGVRLDEEEYKQVDAIWTELSRQNAAKYTHKPNIVIDIYKNRRGELNGVKIFRYFDYVTCRCQDLFVTDSTYQGIKDIGQLKYAQRKVDFLDLKTGGIK
;
A
#
# COMPACT_ATOMS: atom_id res chain seq x y z
N MET A 1 19.62 38.59 -9.92
CA MET A 1 18.34 39.27 -9.63
C MET A 1 17.82 38.64 -8.37
N GLY A 2 17.71 39.39 -7.25
CA GLY A 2 17.16 38.88 -6.02
C GLY A 2 15.69 38.55 -6.22
N VAL A 3 15.30 37.32 -5.87
CA VAL A 3 13.91 36.89 -5.85
C VAL A 3 13.20 37.77 -4.80
N VAL A 4 12.27 38.59 -5.22
CA VAL A 4 11.37 39.31 -4.29
C VAL A 4 10.57 38.24 -3.57
N GLN A 5 10.85 38.07 -2.28
CA GLN A 5 10.17 37.07 -1.46
C GLN A 5 8.71 37.52 -1.34
N LYS A 6 7.79 36.80 -1.99
CA LYS A 6 6.36 37.05 -1.92
C LYS A 6 5.89 36.88 -0.47
N ASP A 7 4.96 37.70 -0.05
CA ASP A 7 4.47 37.73 1.34
C ASP A 7 3.44 36.60 1.61
N LEU A 8 3.89 35.36 1.42
CA LEU A 8 3.11 34.13 1.68
C LEU A 8 3.08 33.83 3.19
N PHE A 9 2.39 34.68 3.92
CA PHE A 9 2.35 34.63 5.37
C PHE A 9 1.03 35.17 5.93
N ASP A 10 0.46 34.46 6.90
CA ASP A 10 -0.65 34.95 7.70
C ASP A 10 -0.22 35.11 9.15
N LYS A 11 -0.10 36.39 9.58
CA LYS A 11 0.30 36.73 10.93
C LYS A 11 -0.72 36.23 11.97
N ASN A 12 -2.01 36.34 11.68
CA ASN A 12 -3.06 35.94 12.61
C ASN A 12 -3.07 34.41 12.81
N ALA A 13 -2.90 33.63 11.73
CA ALA A 13 -2.78 32.18 11.82
C ALA A 13 -1.57 31.78 12.67
N SER A 14 -0.42 32.41 12.44
CA SER A 14 0.79 32.15 13.22
C SER A 14 0.62 32.44 14.71
N LEU A 15 0.07 33.63 15.06
CA LEU A 15 -0.19 34.03 16.43
C LEU A 15 -1.17 33.09 17.13
N TYR A 16 -2.26 32.75 16.45
CA TYR A 16 -3.29 31.89 17.00
C TYR A 16 -2.80 30.47 17.27
N VAL A 17 -2.07 29.89 16.33
CA VAL A 17 -1.50 28.54 16.48
C VAL A 17 -0.49 28.52 17.63
N LEU A 18 0.44 29.49 17.72
CA LEU A 18 1.39 29.57 18.83
C LEU A 18 0.66 29.71 20.19
N SER A 19 -0.40 30.52 20.23
CA SER A 19 -1.23 30.66 21.41
C SER A 19 -1.85 29.35 21.88
N CYS A 20 -2.47 28.62 20.97
CA CYS A 20 -3.08 27.32 21.27
C CYS A 20 -2.03 26.30 21.73
N LEU A 21 -0.86 26.26 21.08
CA LEU A 21 0.23 25.34 21.46
C LEU A 21 0.80 25.65 22.85
N MET A 22 0.83 26.91 23.27
CA MET A 22 1.19 27.26 24.66
C MET A 22 0.16 26.76 25.68
N ARG A 23 -1.14 26.86 25.35
CA ARG A 23 -2.23 26.46 26.26
C ARG A 23 -2.48 24.97 26.31
N LYS A 24 -2.30 24.29 25.15
CA LYS A 24 -2.52 22.86 24.94
C LYS A 24 -1.31 22.24 24.20
N PRO A 25 -0.14 22.08 24.85
CA PRO A 25 1.06 21.53 24.18
C PRO A 25 0.86 20.11 23.62
N LEU A 26 -0.10 19.34 24.15
CA LEU A 26 -0.47 18.01 23.67
C LEU A 26 -0.88 17.98 22.20
N LEU A 27 -1.35 19.10 21.63
CA LEU A 27 -1.61 19.22 20.19
C LEU A 27 -0.39 18.88 19.31
N LEU A 28 0.83 19.04 19.85
CA LEU A 28 2.08 18.65 19.17
C LEU A 28 2.32 17.13 19.10
N GLN A 29 1.55 16.34 19.86
CA GLN A 29 1.65 14.89 19.92
C GLN A 29 0.49 14.19 19.21
N GLU A 30 -0.49 14.95 18.72
CA GLU A 30 -1.61 14.39 17.98
C GLU A 30 -1.21 14.08 16.53
N ASP A 31 -1.38 12.85 16.09
CA ASP A 31 -1.00 12.36 14.75
C ASP A 31 -1.63 13.16 13.59
N ARG A 32 -2.76 13.84 13.84
CA ARG A 32 -3.42 14.67 12.83
C ARG A 32 -2.72 16.00 12.56
N TYR A 33 -1.77 16.41 13.41
CA TYR A 33 -1.03 17.65 13.26
C TYR A 33 0.46 17.41 13.07
N ALA A 34 0.99 17.87 11.95
CA ALA A 34 2.42 17.83 11.66
C ALA A 34 3.01 19.24 11.67
N PHE A 35 3.90 19.51 12.62
CA PHE A 35 4.56 20.80 12.73
C PHE A 35 6.04 20.72 12.38
N VAL A 36 6.51 21.71 11.61
CA VAL A 36 7.93 21.93 11.35
C VAL A 36 8.28 23.41 11.63
N LYS A 37 9.54 23.67 11.92
CA LYS A 37 10.01 25.03 12.22
C LYS A 37 9.68 26.03 11.11
N THR A 38 9.75 25.60 9.86
CA THR A 38 9.51 26.41 8.65
C THR A 38 8.03 26.75 8.43
N ASP A 39 7.11 26.19 9.20
CA ASP A 39 5.71 26.61 9.18
C ASP A 39 5.57 28.09 9.59
N PHE A 40 6.47 28.56 10.43
CA PHE A 40 6.53 29.94 10.89
C PHE A 40 7.56 30.75 10.08
N ASN A 41 7.09 31.73 9.29
CA ASN A 41 7.93 32.50 8.39
C ASN A 41 8.86 33.50 9.13
N VAL A 42 8.43 34.01 10.28
CA VAL A 42 9.15 35.03 11.04
C VAL A 42 10.14 34.41 12.02
N PRO A 43 11.43 34.82 12.05
CA PRO A 43 12.42 34.22 12.95
C PRO A 43 12.03 34.25 14.44
N LEU A 44 11.35 35.32 14.90
CA LEU A 44 10.84 35.38 16.25
C LEU A 44 9.78 34.30 16.53
N HIS A 45 8.86 34.07 15.57
CA HIS A 45 7.83 33.03 15.69
C HIS A 45 8.46 31.63 15.71
N GLN A 46 9.51 31.41 14.90
CA GLN A 46 10.26 30.14 14.90
C GLN A 46 10.94 29.86 16.22
N MET A 47 11.49 30.91 16.87
CA MET A 47 12.12 30.77 18.19
C MET A 47 11.09 30.42 19.27
N VAL A 48 9.95 31.10 19.25
CA VAL A 48 8.85 30.83 20.20
C VAL A 48 8.33 29.43 20.01
N PHE A 49 8.09 29.01 18.76
CA PHE A 49 7.70 27.63 18.45
C PHE A 49 8.73 26.60 18.94
N PHE A 50 10.02 26.83 18.71
CA PHE A 50 11.09 25.96 19.18
C PHE A 50 11.06 25.79 20.71
N ALA A 51 10.89 26.89 21.46
CA ALA A 51 10.78 26.83 22.91
C ALA A 51 9.55 26.01 23.35
N ILE A 52 8.38 26.27 22.74
CA ILE A 52 7.13 25.54 23.02
C ILE A 52 7.30 24.05 22.72
N PHE A 53 7.85 23.72 21.56
CA PHE A 53 8.05 22.33 21.12
C PHE A 53 8.92 21.53 22.12
N ASN A 54 10.08 22.08 22.50
CA ASN A 54 10.98 21.38 23.42
C ASN A 54 10.40 21.25 24.85
N MET A 55 9.68 22.26 25.33
CA MET A 55 8.99 22.17 26.62
C MET A 55 7.87 21.13 26.60
N ALA A 56 7.12 21.06 25.49
CA ALA A 56 6.08 20.05 25.31
C ALA A 56 6.67 18.62 25.28
N GLN A 57 7.80 18.44 24.60
CA GLN A 57 8.52 17.15 24.60
C GLN A 57 9.04 16.74 26.00
N SER A 58 9.28 17.74 26.85
CA SER A 58 9.68 17.51 28.24
C SER A 58 8.47 17.26 29.19
N GLY A 59 7.26 17.14 28.64
CA GLY A 59 6.06 16.81 29.39
C GLY A 59 5.36 18.00 30.07
N VAL A 60 5.64 19.24 29.67
CA VAL A 60 4.97 20.43 30.20
C VAL A 60 3.55 20.51 29.64
N GLU A 61 2.54 20.44 30.50
CA GLU A 61 1.12 20.42 30.11
C GLU A 61 0.55 21.79 29.75
N LYS A 62 1.17 22.88 30.23
CA LYS A 62 0.77 24.24 29.94
C LYS A 62 1.97 25.17 30.03
N ILE A 63 2.17 25.97 29.01
CA ILE A 63 3.34 26.84 28.85
C ILE A 63 2.87 28.31 28.99
N SER A 64 3.44 29.03 29.96
CA SER A 64 3.17 30.46 30.15
C SER A 64 4.18 31.31 29.36
N PRO A 65 3.89 32.62 29.15
CA PRO A 65 4.87 33.55 28.57
C PRO A 65 6.19 33.60 29.33
N GLN A 66 6.14 33.46 30.67
CA GLN A 66 7.30 33.44 31.54
C GLN A 66 8.17 32.21 31.29
N ASP A 67 7.55 31.06 31.05
CA ASP A 67 8.26 29.81 30.76
C ASP A 67 9.03 29.91 29.45
N VAL A 68 8.44 30.50 28.39
CA VAL A 68 9.08 30.76 27.11
C VAL A 68 10.31 31.67 27.26
N ASP A 69 10.14 32.78 28.03
CA ASP A 69 11.24 33.70 28.30
C ASP A 69 12.38 33.04 29.08
N LEU A 70 12.05 32.27 30.12
CA LEU A 70 13.02 31.54 30.93
C LEU A 70 13.76 30.46 30.11
N TYR A 71 13.04 29.75 29.26
CA TYR A 71 13.62 28.74 28.36
C TYR A 71 14.62 29.37 27.38
N LEU A 72 14.25 30.49 26.74
CA LEU A 72 15.09 31.17 25.76
C LEU A 72 16.33 31.80 26.40
N LYS A 73 16.31 32.17 27.68
CA LYS A 73 17.48 32.68 28.42
C LYS A 73 18.67 31.70 28.41
N GLN A 74 18.43 30.42 28.24
CA GLN A 74 19.50 29.41 28.17
C GLN A 74 20.33 29.53 26.89
N TYR A 75 19.83 30.24 25.87
CA TYR A 75 20.45 30.41 24.56
C TYR A 75 20.84 31.87 24.32
N SER A 76 22.01 32.29 24.79
CA SER A 76 22.42 33.69 24.87
C SER A 76 22.27 34.48 23.56
N ALA A 77 22.73 33.93 22.40
CA ALA A 77 22.63 34.61 21.12
C ALA A 77 21.20 34.81 20.64
N GLN A 78 20.37 33.75 20.77
CA GLN A 78 18.94 33.81 20.42
C GLN A 78 18.17 34.71 21.36
N TYR A 79 18.53 34.73 22.64
CA TYR A 79 17.88 35.58 23.64
C TYR A 79 18.16 37.06 23.41
N GLU A 80 19.36 37.46 22.95
CA GLU A 80 19.64 38.83 22.57
C GLU A 80 18.76 39.30 21.40
N TYR A 81 18.59 38.48 20.38
CA TYR A 81 17.65 38.73 19.27
C TYR A 81 16.19 38.83 19.79
N TYR A 82 15.79 37.86 20.61
CA TYR A 82 14.45 37.86 21.24
C TYR A 82 14.15 39.15 22.00
N LYS A 83 15.09 39.66 22.80
CA LYS A 83 14.96 40.94 23.50
C LYS A 83 14.84 42.14 22.55
N LYS A 84 15.72 42.16 21.50
CA LYS A 84 15.70 43.22 20.51
C LYS A 84 14.35 43.34 19.78
N GLU A 85 13.75 42.21 19.47
CA GLU A 85 12.46 42.13 18.78
C GLU A 85 11.25 42.21 19.75
N ARG A 86 11.45 42.61 21.01
CA ARG A 86 10.40 42.67 22.07
C ARG A 86 9.67 41.33 22.23
N GLY A 87 10.40 40.25 22.24
CA GLY A 87 9.87 38.87 22.18
C GLY A 87 8.92 38.56 23.34
N TYR A 88 9.19 39.07 24.57
CA TYR A 88 8.30 38.81 25.69
C TYR A 88 6.91 39.47 25.49
N GLU A 89 6.88 40.70 24.99
CA GLU A 89 5.63 41.40 24.66
C GLU A 89 4.86 40.66 23.57
N PHE A 90 5.59 40.17 22.56
CA PHE A 90 5.02 39.35 21.51
C PHE A 90 4.42 38.04 22.05
N VAL A 91 5.12 37.29 22.89
CA VAL A 91 4.63 36.03 23.48
C VAL A 91 3.42 36.29 24.38
N LEU A 92 3.41 37.40 25.12
CA LEU A 92 2.28 37.81 25.93
C LEU A 92 1.03 38.12 25.07
N GLN A 93 1.22 38.85 23.98
CA GLN A 93 0.16 39.09 22.98
C GLN A 93 -0.36 37.81 22.37
N CYS A 94 0.56 36.89 21.95
CA CYS A 94 0.18 35.57 21.46
C CYS A 94 -0.70 34.83 22.45
N TYR A 95 -0.26 34.73 23.71
CA TYR A 95 -0.97 34.00 24.75
C TYR A 95 -2.41 34.49 24.99
N GLN A 96 -2.68 35.76 24.77
CA GLN A 96 -4.00 36.35 24.88
C GLN A 96 -4.91 36.08 23.68
N THR A 97 -4.35 35.70 22.51
CA THR A 97 -5.10 35.63 21.24
C THR A 97 -6.10 34.48 21.21
N SER A 98 -5.86 33.37 21.91
CA SER A 98 -6.73 32.17 21.86
C SER A 98 -7.56 31.95 23.13
N GLU A 99 -7.82 32.97 23.89
CA GLU A 99 -8.63 32.86 25.10
C GLU A 99 -10.08 32.48 24.75
N GLY A 100 -10.52 31.27 25.14
CA GLY A 100 -11.86 30.74 24.84
C GLY A 100 -12.01 30.01 23.49
N SER A 101 -10.92 29.66 22.80
CA SER A 101 -10.96 28.98 21.51
C SER A 101 -11.41 27.54 21.61
N ASP A 102 -12.13 27.06 20.56
CA ASP A 102 -12.50 25.67 20.35
C ASP A 102 -11.54 24.95 19.34
N ASP A 103 -11.66 23.63 19.25
CA ASP A 103 -10.81 22.82 18.37
C ASP A 103 -11.05 23.13 16.88
N LYS A 104 -12.27 23.52 16.48
CA LYS A 104 -12.58 23.89 15.09
C LYS A 104 -11.86 25.15 14.64
N GLN A 105 -11.73 26.11 15.55
CA GLN A 105 -11.01 27.32 15.27
C GLN A 105 -9.50 27.06 15.17
N PHE A 106 -8.97 26.15 15.98
CA PHE A 106 -7.60 25.71 15.84
C PHE A 106 -7.33 25.05 14.49
N ASP A 107 -8.18 24.09 14.07
CA ASP A 107 -8.08 23.42 12.76
C ASP A 107 -8.07 24.43 11.59
N TYR A 108 -8.89 25.45 11.65
CA TYR A 108 -8.92 26.51 10.64
C TYR A 108 -7.57 27.23 10.52
N TYR A 109 -7.01 27.72 11.63
CA TYR A 109 -5.75 28.46 11.61
C TYR A 109 -4.53 27.56 11.36
N TYR A 110 -4.56 26.32 11.85
CA TYR A 110 -3.55 25.32 11.54
C TYR A 110 -3.50 25.04 10.03
N ASN A 111 -4.63 24.74 9.42
CA ASN A 111 -4.70 24.48 7.97
C ASN A 111 -4.25 25.71 7.17
N ARG A 112 -4.57 26.90 7.60
CA ARG A 112 -4.14 28.12 6.94
C ARG A 112 -2.62 28.32 7.06
N LEU A 113 -2.04 28.11 8.23
CA LEU A 113 -0.59 28.13 8.46
C LEU A 113 0.13 27.14 7.55
N LYS A 114 -0.37 25.90 7.47
CA LYS A 114 0.21 24.82 6.66
C LYS A 114 0.12 25.11 5.15
N LYS A 115 -0.98 25.68 4.68
CA LYS A 115 -1.11 26.08 3.27
C LYS A 115 -0.05 27.11 2.90
N PHE A 116 0.12 28.16 3.69
CA PHE A 116 1.17 29.15 3.41
C PHE A 116 2.58 28.56 3.52
N SER A 117 2.83 27.67 4.47
CA SER A 117 4.10 26.95 4.58
C SER A 117 4.38 26.16 3.30
N MET A 118 3.42 25.39 2.83
CA MET A 118 3.54 24.59 1.60
C MET A 118 3.77 25.47 0.35
N LEU A 119 3.08 26.61 0.25
CA LEU A 119 3.30 27.53 -0.87
C LEU A 119 4.72 28.12 -0.86
N ARG A 120 5.28 28.46 0.33
CA ARG A 120 6.67 28.90 0.45
C ARG A 120 7.66 27.81 0.05
N ASP A 121 7.43 26.56 0.46
CA ASP A 121 8.28 25.43 0.07
C ASP A 121 8.26 25.23 -1.44
N LEU A 122 7.09 25.33 -2.09
CA LEU A 122 6.94 25.26 -3.55
C LEU A 122 7.71 26.40 -4.27
N GLU A 123 7.60 27.62 -3.78
CA GLU A 123 8.36 28.75 -4.34
C GLU A 123 9.86 28.59 -4.16
N SER A 124 10.29 28.02 -3.04
CA SER A 124 11.72 27.78 -2.78
C SER A 124 12.38 26.87 -3.80
N ILE A 125 11.59 25.98 -4.43
CA ILE A 125 12.03 25.08 -5.51
C ILE A 125 11.68 25.60 -6.91
N GLY A 126 11.19 26.87 -7.01
CA GLY A 126 10.94 27.54 -8.29
C GLY A 126 9.56 27.30 -8.89
N VAL A 127 8.59 26.75 -8.15
CA VAL A 127 7.23 26.59 -8.60
C VAL A 127 6.44 27.89 -8.42
N ASP A 128 5.77 28.37 -9.47
CA ASP A 128 4.91 29.55 -9.39
C ASP A 128 3.61 29.20 -8.62
N THR A 129 3.40 29.90 -7.50
CA THR A 129 2.25 29.68 -6.60
C THR A 129 1.09 30.65 -6.83
N THR A 130 1.17 31.56 -7.80
CA THR A 130 0.13 32.58 -8.09
C THR A 130 -1.22 31.95 -8.41
N ALA A 131 -1.24 30.75 -8.98
CA ALA A 131 -2.46 29.99 -9.23
C ALA A 131 -3.21 29.61 -7.93
N PHE A 132 -2.50 29.47 -6.82
CA PHE A 132 -3.07 29.14 -5.51
C PHE A 132 -3.37 30.39 -4.68
N TYR A 133 -2.43 31.32 -4.63
CA TYR A 133 -2.54 32.57 -3.89
C TYR A 133 -1.68 33.65 -4.55
N ASP A 134 -2.34 34.70 -5.06
CA ASP A 134 -1.66 35.81 -5.73
C ASP A 134 -1.44 36.97 -4.76
N THR A 135 -0.19 37.18 -4.37
CA THR A 135 0.23 38.25 -3.44
C THR A 135 0.31 39.63 -4.08
N GLU A 136 0.32 39.73 -5.44
CA GLU A 136 0.42 41.01 -6.16
C GLU A 136 -0.92 41.71 -6.36
N LYS A 137 -2.04 41.05 -5.98
CA LYS A 137 -3.36 41.65 -6.06
C LYS A 137 -3.56 42.75 -5.03
N ASP A 138 -4.24 43.80 -5.45
CA ASP A 138 -4.61 44.93 -4.62
C ASP A 138 -5.37 44.54 -3.35
N ALA A 139 -5.30 45.38 -2.32
CA ALA A 139 -5.92 45.13 -1.02
C ALA A 139 -7.42 44.76 -1.08
N LEU A 140 -8.17 45.31 -2.06
CA LEU A 140 -9.58 44.97 -2.33
C LEU A 140 -9.79 43.54 -2.88
N ASN A 141 -8.78 42.97 -3.50
CA ASN A 141 -8.83 41.62 -4.07
C ASN A 141 -8.18 40.55 -3.17
N ARG A 142 -7.53 40.96 -2.07
CA ARG A 142 -6.94 40.04 -1.09
C ARG A 142 -8.00 39.19 -0.39
N ASP A 143 -9.14 39.75 -0.07
CA ASP A 143 -10.24 38.99 0.53
C ASP A 143 -10.72 37.87 -0.37
N VAL A 144 -10.67 38.05 -1.72
CA VAL A 144 -11.02 37.02 -2.70
C VAL A 144 -9.98 35.90 -2.73
N GLU A 145 -8.68 36.25 -2.67
CA GLU A 145 -7.59 35.24 -2.62
C GLU A 145 -7.62 34.48 -1.29
N ASP A 146 -7.91 35.18 -0.17
CA ASP A 146 -8.09 34.56 1.13
C ASP A 146 -9.27 33.58 1.14
N GLU A 147 -10.41 33.98 0.57
CA GLU A 147 -11.57 33.10 0.44
C GLU A 147 -11.27 31.88 -0.43
N LYS A 148 -10.57 32.08 -1.57
CA LYS A 148 -10.12 31.01 -2.45
C LYS A 148 -9.20 30.02 -1.72
N LEU A 149 -8.18 30.51 -1.02
CA LEU A 149 -7.27 29.66 -0.25
C LEU A 149 -7.99 28.93 0.88
N ASN A 150 -8.95 29.57 1.55
CA ASN A 150 -9.71 28.97 2.64
C ASN A 150 -10.60 27.81 2.16
N LYS A 151 -11.18 27.92 0.95
CA LYS A 151 -11.99 26.85 0.33
C LYS A 151 -11.19 25.65 -0.11
N MET A 152 -9.87 25.79 -0.35
CA MET A 152 -8.99 24.68 -0.70
C MET A 152 -8.74 23.79 0.51
N SER A 153 -8.71 22.48 0.34
CA SER A 153 -8.13 21.55 1.32
C SER A 153 -6.60 21.62 1.30
N LEU A 154 -5.94 21.18 2.36
CA LEU A 154 -4.48 21.12 2.39
C LEU A 154 -3.94 20.21 1.27
N ASN A 155 -4.66 19.12 0.96
CA ASN A 155 -4.28 18.13 -0.05
C ASN A 155 -4.48 18.64 -1.49
N SER A 156 -5.36 19.62 -1.73
CA SER A 156 -5.63 20.12 -3.08
C SER A 156 -4.43 20.85 -3.72
N ILE A 157 -3.51 21.40 -2.92
CA ILE A 157 -2.30 22.04 -3.44
C ILE A 157 -1.35 21.02 -4.10
N PRO A 158 -0.90 19.96 -3.40
CA PRO A 158 -0.04 18.94 -4.02
C PRO A 158 -0.77 18.15 -5.13
N GLU A 159 -2.09 17.95 -5.04
CA GLU A 159 -2.87 17.32 -6.11
C GLU A 159 -2.81 18.16 -7.39
N ARG A 160 -3.01 19.46 -7.30
CA ARG A 160 -2.93 20.34 -8.47
C ARG A 160 -1.55 20.39 -9.10
N ILE A 161 -0.49 20.35 -8.28
CA ILE A 161 0.90 20.28 -8.79
C ILE A 161 1.12 18.95 -9.53
N ARG A 162 0.62 17.82 -9.00
CA ARG A 162 0.71 16.52 -9.69
C ARG A 162 -0.05 16.55 -11.03
N GLU A 163 -1.24 17.12 -11.09
CA GLU A 163 -1.98 17.28 -12.36
C GLU A 163 -1.15 18.05 -13.39
N LEU A 164 -0.53 19.17 -12.98
CA LEU A 164 0.32 19.97 -13.87
C LEU A 164 1.56 19.18 -14.33
N LEU A 165 2.17 18.39 -13.45
CA LEU A 165 3.29 17.52 -13.82
C LEU A 165 2.86 16.43 -14.81
N VAL A 166 1.72 15.79 -14.58
CA VAL A 166 1.13 14.81 -15.53
C VAL A 166 0.84 15.45 -16.88
N ASP A 167 0.33 16.69 -16.92
CA ASP A 167 0.10 17.41 -18.16
C ASP A 167 1.42 17.74 -18.91
N ILE A 168 2.48 18.05 -18.16
CA ILE A 168 3.81 18.26 -18.74
C ILE A 168 4.38 16.95 -19.27
N GLU A 169 4.31 15.89 -18.49
CA GLU A 169 4.74 14.54 -18.90
C GLU A 169 4.02 14.07 -20.16
N ASN A 170 2.70 14.23 -20.21
CA ASN A 170 1.89 13.86 -21.38
C ASN A 170 2.30 14.65 -22.64
N ARG A 171 2.62 15.95 -22.50
CA ARG A 171 3.04 16.80 -23.63
C ARG A 171 4.45 16.51 -24.16
N HIS A 172 5.39 16.14 -23.25
CA HIS A 172 6.81 16.07 -23.61
C HIS A 172 7.36 14.63 -23.65
N ILE A 173 6.78 13.71 -22.90
CA ILE A 173 7.25 12.30 -22.83
C ILE A 173 6.38 11.39 -23.73
N GLY A 174 5.28 11.93 -24.27
CA GLY A 174 4.45 11.21 -25.24
C GLY A 174 3.74 9.98 -24.68
N LYS A 175 3.52 9.91 -23.38
CA LYS A 175 2.61 8.93 -22.76
C LYS A 175 1.20 9.47 -22.81
N ASP A 176 0.62 9.45 -24.02
CA ASP A 176 -0.83 9.55 -24.18
C ASP A 176 -1.47 8.36 -23.46
N THR A 177 -2.08 8.60 -22.30
CA THR A 177 -2.96 7.63 -21.65
C THR A 177 -4.18 7.31 -22.50
N ASN A 178 -4.51 8.19 -23.46
CA ASN A 178 -5.48 7.99 -24.53
C ASN A 178 -4.75 7.56 -25.82
N THR A 179 -4.16 6.38 -25.83
CA THR A 179 -3.56 5.81 -27.04
C THR A 179 -4.67 5.40 -28.02
N SER A 180 -5.02 6.28 -28.96
CA SER A 180 -5.67 5.84 -30.18
C SER A 180 -4.62 5.25 -31.11
N GLN A 181 -4.67 3.96 -31.35
CA GLN A 181 -3.75 3.27 -32.26
C GLN A 181 -4.55 2.73 -33.45
N THR A 182 -4.11 3.05 -34.67
CA THR A 182 -4.68 2.44 -35.88
C THR A 182 -4.36 0.95 -35.91
N VAL A 183 -5.37 0.10 -36.11
CA VAL A 183 -5.19 -1.35 -36.24
C VAL A 183 -4.17 -1.65 -37.35
N GLY A 184 -3.16 -2.47 -37.02
CA GLY A 184 -2.09 -2.85 -37.95
C GLY A 184 -0.79 -2.06 -37.79
N LYS A 185 -0.80 -0.87 -37.20
CA LYS A 185 0.44 -0.13 -36.91
C LYS A 185 1.16 -0.81 -35.75
N GLY A 186 2.39 -1.27 -35.96
CA GLY A 186 3.20 -1.95 -34.93
C GLY A 186 2.78 -3.40 -34.63
N ILE A 187 1.85 -4.01 -35.38
CA ILE A 187 1.36 -5.38 -35.07
C ILE A 187 2.42 -6.45 -35.34
N ARG A 188 3.32 -6.23 -36.32
CA ARG A 188 4.40 -7.18 -36.64
C ARG A 188 5.45 -7.16 -35.55
N GLU A 189 5.77 -5.98 -35.04
CA GLU A 189 6.67 -5.74 -33.92
C GLU A 189 6.12 -6.38 -32.65
N LEU A 190 4.83 -6.14 -32.35
CA LEU A 190 4.16 -6.78 -31.22
C LEU A 190 4.21 -8.33 -31.28
N VAL A 191 3.96 -8.91 -32.46
CA VAL A 191 4.03 -10.38 -32.62
C VAL A 191 5.47 -10.89 -32.43
N ALA A 192 6.46 -10.14 -32.92
CA ALA A 192 7.86 -10.49 -32.72
C ALA A 192 8.28 -10.40 -31.25
N GLU A 193 7.85 -9.35 -30.54
CA GLU A 193 8.06 -9.19 -29.10
C GLU A 193 7.39 -10.32 -28.30
N LEU A 194 6.12 -10.63 -28.58
CA LEU A 194 5.39 -11.71 -27.90
C LEU A 194 6.01 -13.10 -28.18
N LYS A 195 6.65 -13.27 -29.33
CA LYS A 195 7.37 -14.51 -29.64
C LYS A 195 8.70 -14.59 -28.86
N ALA A 196 9.39 -13.48 -28.70
CA ALA A 196 10.64 -13.38 -27.96
C ALA A 196 10.41 -13.39 -26.44
N GLN A 197 9.39 -12.67 -25.98
CA GLN A 197 8.98 -12.55 -24.59
C GLN A 197 7.46 -12.72 -24.48
N PRO A 198 6.98 -13.93 -24.20
CA PRO A 198 5.55 -14.16 -23.96
C PRO A 198 5.02 -13.29 -22.82
N GLU A 199 3.73 -12.84 -22.90
CA GLU A 199 3.07 -12.09 -21.83
C GLU A 199 2.80 -13.00 -20.60
N VAL A 200 3.88 -13.34 -19.89
CA VAL A 200 3.90 -14.15 -18.68
C VAL A 200 4.54 -13.32 -17.57
N GLY A 201 3.87 -13.24 -16.42
CA GLY A 201 4.40 -12.56 -15.24
C GLY A 201 5.18 -13.50 -14.33
N LEU A 202 5.73 -12.97 -13.23
CA LEU A 202 6.43 -13.78 -12.23
C LEU A 202 5.51 -14.80 -11.55
N PRO A 203 6.05 -15.88 -11.00
CA PRO A 203 5.26 -16.95 -10.40
C PRO A 203 4.56 -16.49 -9.12
N LEU A 204 3.26 -16.75 -9.05
CA LEU A 204 2.48 -16.75 -7.81
C LEU A 204 2.57 -18.12 -7.15
N ASP A 205 2.11 -18.23 -5.91
CA ASP A 205 2.07 -19.52 -5.23
C ASP A 205 0.88 -20.36 -5.72
N GLY A 206 1.19 -21.49 -6.42
CA GLY A 206 0.23 -22.40 -7.03
C GLY A 206 0.37 -22.55 -8.56
N ASP A 207 0.67 -23.76 -9.03
CA ASP A 207 0.96 -24.04 -10.44
C ASP A 207 -0.24 -23.83 -11.36
N ILE A 208 -1.45 -24.23 -10.92
CA ILE A 208 -2.66 -24.13 -11.72
C ILE A 208 -3.15 -22.68 -11.78
N VAL A 209 -3.04 -21.94 -10.66
CA VAL A 209 -3.33 -20.51 -10.64
C VAL A 209 -2.35 -19.77 -11.57
N ASN A 210 -1.07 -20.13 -11.57
CA ASN A 210 -0.10 -19.57 -12.50
C ASN A 210 -0.47 -19.83 -13.96
N TYR A 211 -0.89 -21.05 -14.30
CA TYR A 211 -1.36 -21.34 -15.64
C TYR A 211 -2.58 -20.51 -16.02
N ALA A 212 -3.60 -20.48 -15.16
CA ALA A 212 -4.82 -19.70 -15.39
C ALA A 212 -4.56 -18.21 -15.54
N ALA A 213 -3.70 -17.65 -14.67
CA ALA A 213 -3.40 -16.23 -14.61
C ALA A 213 -2.25 -15.80 -15.54
N ARG A 214 -1.44 -16.73 -16.02
CA ARG A 214 -0.14 -16.48 -16.63
C ARG A 214 0.81 -15.71 -15.71
N GLY A 215 0.84 -16.09 -14.43
CA GLY A 215 1.63 -15.43 -13.39
C GLY A 215 1.12 -14.02 -13.03
N ALA A 216 1.96 -13.27 -12.30
CA ALA A 216 1.73 -11.89 -11.86
C ALA A 216 2.06 -10.92 -13.00
N ARG A 217 1.12 -10.68 -13.92
CA ARG A 217 1.34 -9.83 -15.09
C ARG A 217 1.30 -8.35 -14.78
N LEU A 218 2.27 -7.60 -15.27
CA LEU A 218 2.31 -6.15 -15.14
C LEU A 218 1.11 -5.47 -15.85
N GLY A 219 0.64 -4.35 -15.32
CA GLY A 219 -0.53 -3.63 -15.80
C GLY A 219 -1.87 -4.26 -15.44
N LYS A 220 -1.90 -5.26 -14.55
CA LYS A 220 -3.10 -6.02 -14.18
C LYS A 220 -3.44 -5.88 -12.71
N LEU A 221 -4.76 -5.94 -12.43
CA LEU A 221 -5.31 -6.00 -11.09
C LEU A 221 -5.96 -7.37 -10.87
N TYR A 222 -5.46 -8.12 -9.90
CA TYR A 222 -6.02 -9.41 -9.46
C TYR A 222 -6.69 -9.25 -8.11
N THR A 223 -7.75 -10.01 -7.87
CA THR A 223 -8.38 -10.06 -6.55
C THR A 223 -8.55 -11.48 -6.05
N TYR A 224 -8.28 -11.66 -4.76
CA TYR A 224 -8.59 -12.88 -4.02
C TYR A 224 -9.65 -12.57 -2.97
N SER A 225 -10.85 -13.09 -3.17
CA SER A 225 -11.98 -12.86 -2.28
C SER A 225 -12.21 -14.07 -1.41
N ALA A 226 -12.39 -13.85 -0.11
CA ALA A 226 -12.62 -14.97 0.82
C ALA A 226 -13.42 -14.48 2.05
N PRO A 227 -14.06 -15.40 2.80
CA PRO A 227 -14.71 -15.07 4.07
C PRO A 227 -13.70 -14.48 5.08
N SER A 228 -14.21 -13.81 6.12
CA SER A 228 -13.35 -13.41 7.24
C SER A 228 -12.70 -14.64 7.89
N GLY A 229 -11.41 -14.52 8.26
CA GLY A 229 -10.66 -15.63 8.85
C GLY A 229 -10.30 -16.79 7.92
N ALA A 230 -10.57 -16.67 6.61
CA ALA A 230 -10.21 -17.70 5.62
C ALA A 230 -8.79 -17.57 5.04
N GLY A 231 -7.93 -16.73 5.63
CA GLY A 231 -6.52 -16.64 5.29
C GLY A 231 -6.19 -15.75 4.08
N LYS A 232 -6.97 -14.68 3.80
CA LYS A 232 -6.68 -13.71 2.73
C LYS A 232 -5.26 -13.17 2.79
N THR A 233 -4.90 -12.55 3.92
CA THR A 233 -3.57 -11.99 4.18
C THR A 233 -2.47 -13.04 3.98
N ARG A 234 -2.64 -14.24 4.54
CA ARG A 234 -1.67 -15.34 4.41
C ARG A 234 -1.45 -15.76 2.96
N TYR A 235 -2.53 -15.83 2.17
CA TYR A 235 -2.42 -16.12 0.75
C TYR A 235 -1.66 -15.03 -0.01
N MET A 236 -1.92 -13.76 0.33
CA MET A 236 -1.22 -12.64 -0.29
C MET A 236 0.25 -12.57 0.14
N VAL A 237 0.56 -12.84 1.40
CA VAL A 237 1.95 -12.96 1.88
C VAL A 237 2.69 -14.08 1.16
N GLY A 238 2.07 -15.26 0.99
CA GLY A 238 2.66 -16.36 0.23
C GLY A 238 3.01 -15.96 -1.22
N ASN A 239 2.08 -15.28 -1.91
CA ASN A 239 2.32 -14.78 -3.26
C ASN A 239 3.41 -13.70 -3.31
N ALA A 240 3.43 -12.79 -2.33
CA ALA A 240 4.45 -11.75 -2.22
C ALA A 240 5.85 -12.36 -2.00
N CYS A 241 5.96 -13.34 -1.11
CA CYS A 241 7.20 -14.09 -0.88
C CYS A 241 7.66 -14.86 -2.13
N ALA A 242 6.72 -15.47 -2.87
CA ALA A 242 7.05 -16.18 -4.10
C ALA A 242 7.73 -15.28 -5.17
N ILE A 243 7.42 -13.96 -5.15
CA ILE A 243 8.01 -12.97 -6.06
C ILE A 243 9.30 -12.38 -5.51
N SER A 244 9.44 -12.24 -4.18
CA SER A 244 10.49 -11.43 -3.58
C SER A 244 11.70 -12.20 -3.06
N MET A 245 11.56 -13.49 -2.72
CA MET A 245 12.63 -14.24 -2.07
C MET A 245 12.50 -15.76 -2.19
N PRO A 246 13.61 -16.53 -2.05
CA PRO A 246 13.58 -17.99 -1.98
C PRO A 246 13.07 -18.48 -0.61
N TYR A 247 12.84 -19.80 -0.52
CA TYR A 247 12.40 -20.44 0.71
C TYR A 247 13.11 -21.79 0.93
N LEU A 248 13.11 -22.29 2.16
CA LEU A 248 13.68 -23.59 2.51
C LEU A 248 12.66 -24.72 2.30
N ASP A 249 13.05 -25.80 1.61
CA ASP A 249 12.23 -27.01 1.49
C ASP A 249 12.26 -27.84 2.81
N GLU A 250 11.60 -28.98 2.83
CA GLU A 250 11.53 -29.86 4.01
C GLU A 250 12.91 -30.37 4.48
N ASN A 251 13.87 -30.46 3.57
CA ASN A 251 15.25 -30.88 3.86
C ASN A 251 16.20 -29.70 4.12
N ALA A 252 15.66 -28.50 4.30
CA ALA A 252 16.40 -27.25 4.48
C ALA A 252 17.31 -26.87 3.30
N HIS A 253 17.04 -27.36 2.08
CA HIS A 253 17.64 -26.84 0.87
C HIS A 253 16.92 -25.56 0.45
N LEU A 254 17.67 -24.63 -0.12
CA LEU A 254 17.12 -23.40 -0.65
C LEU A 254 16.45 -23.67 -2.00
N VAL A 255 15.16 -23.37 -2.10
CA VAL A 255 14.38 -23.45 -3.34
C VAL A 255 14.32 -22.08 -3.97
N ILE A 256 14.97 -21.94 -5.10
CA ILE A 256 15.01 -20.71 -5.89
C ILE A 256 14.04 -20.85 -7.04
N ARG A 257 13.15 -19.88 -7.20
CA ARG A 257 12.21 -19.78 -8.32
C ARG A 257 12.70 -18.71 -9.28
N GLY A 258 12.70 -19.00 -10.56
CA GLY A 258 13.11 -18.10 -11.61
C GLY A 258 12.00 -17.81 -12.61
N ASP A 259 12.33 -17.11 -13.67
CA ASP A 259 11.45 -16.91 -14.82
C ASP A 259 11.25 -18.22 -15.61
N GLN A 260 10.20 -18.23 -16.45
CA GLN A 260 9.94 -19.37 -17.28
C GLN A 260 11.08 -19.60 -18.28
N GLY A 261 11.74 -20.75 -18.16
CA GLY A 261 12.80 -21.18 -19.09
C GLY A 261 14.19 -20.61 -18.82
N THR A 262 14.40 -19.94 -17.68
CA THR A 262 15.73 -19.48 -17.23
C THR A 262 16.11 -20.12 -15.91
N ASP A 263 17.42 -20.26 -15.68
CA ASP A 263 18.00 -20.70 -14.40
C ASP A 263 18.45 -19.49 -13.55
N GLU A 264 18.19 -18.26 -14.03
CA GLU A 264 18.57 -17.03 -13.34
C GLU A 264 17.57 -16.70 -12.23
N ASP A 265 18.08 -16.17 -11.12
CA ASP A 265 17.25 -15.66 -10.04
C ASP A 265 16.58 -14.37 -10.47
N ASN A 266 15.25 -14.35 -10.48
CA ASN A 266 14.51 -13.16 -10.84
C ASN A 266 13.53 -12.77 -9.72
N TYR A 267 14.08 -12.45 -8.54
CA TYR A 267 13.31 -11.90 -7.45
C TYR A 267 13.19 -10.39 -7.60
N GLN A 268 11.98 -9.88 -7.40
CA GLN A 268 11.64 -8.48 -7.62
C GLN A 268 11.15 -7.82 -6.34
N LYS A 269 11.24 -6.49 -6.32
CA LYS A 269 10.72 -5.69 -5.21
C LYS A 269 9.21 -5.77 -5.13
N VAL A 270 8.72 -6.06 -3.92
CA VAL A 270 7.31 -6.14 -3.57
C VAL A 270 6.99 -5.06 -2.54
N LEU A 271 5.90 -4.35 -2.74
CA LEU A 271 5.25 -3.53 -1.72
C LEU A 271 4.03 -4.26 -1.19
N PHE A 272 4.02 -4.55 0.09
CA PHE A 272 2.88 -5.10 0.81
C PHE A 272 2.23 -4.00 1.65
N VAL A 273 1.07 -3.54 1.22
CA VAL A 273 0.27 -2.55 1.96
C VAL A 273 -0.72 -3.29 2.84
N THR A 274 -0.61 -3.13 4.14
CA THR A 274 -1.56 -3.68 5.11
C THR A 274 -2.42 -2.58 5.72
N THR A 275 -3.71 -2.88 5.90
CA THR A 275 -4.67 -1.94 6.48
C THR A 275 -5.16 -2.38 7.87
N GLU A 276 -4.90 -3.62 8.27
CA GLU A 276 -5.38 -4.19 9.54
C GLU A 276 -4.25 -4.72 10.43
N GLN A 277 -3.16 -5.22 9.83
CA GLN A 277 -2.08 -5.89 10.57
C GLN A 277 -0.86 -4.99 10.70
N GLN A 278 -0.09 -5.19 11.78
CA GLN A 278 1.17 -4.50 11.99
C GLN A 278 2.31 -5.17 11.20
N ALA A 279 3.42 -4.46 11.03
CA ALA A 279 4.55 -4.95 10.23
C ALA A 279 5.19 -6.21 10.83
N ASP A 280 5.25 -6.32 12.14
CA ASP A 280 5.79 -7.48 12.86
C ASP A 280 4.95 -8.75 12.65
N GLU A 281 3.62 -8.63 12.56
CA GLU A 281 2.73 -9.75 12.23
C GLU A 281 2.99 -10.26 10.80
N ILE A 282 3.21 -9.36 9.84
CA ILE A 282 3.58 -9.75 8.47
C ILE A 282 4.98 -10.38 8.44
N GLN A 283 5.95 -9.83 9.20
CA GLN A 283 7.30 -10.39 9.28
C GLN A 283 7.32 -11.81 9.84
N THR A 284 6.50 -12.13 10.85
CA THR A 284 6.41 -13.51 11.39
C THR A 284 5.81 -14.49 10.38
N MET A 285 4.85 -14.05 9.54
CA MET A 285 4.33 -14.86 8.43
C MET A 285 5.39 -15.09 7.35
N ILE A 286 6.17 -14.06 6.99
CA ILE A 286 7.29 -14.19 6.05
C ILE A 286 8.32 -15.19 6.58
N LEU A 287 8.71 -15.06 7.86
CA LEU A 287 9.65 -15.98 8.48
C LEU A 287 9.13 -17.43 8.49
N SER A 288 7.84 -17.62 8.75
CA SER A 288 7.20 -18.93 8.66
C SER A 288 7.17 -19.46 7.23
N TYR A 289 6.89 -18.59 6.23
CA TYR A 289 6.95 -18.98 4.82
C TYR A 289 8.36 -19.41 4.41
N VAL A 290 9.38 -18.63 4.75
CA VAL A 290 10.76 -18.90 4.33
C VAL A 290 11.32 -20.12 5.06
N SER A 291 11.13 -20.24 6.37
CA SER A 291 11.65 -21.35 7.17
C SER A 291 10.89 -22.67 6.99
N GLY A 292 9.59 -22.60 6.67
CA GLY A 292 8.67 -23.74 6.76
C GLY A 292 8.37 -24.17 8.19
N VAL A 293 8.69 -23.34 9.18
CA VAL A 293 8.40 -23.60 10.60
C VAL A 293 7.06 -22.97 10.97
N ASN A 294 6.31 -23.66 11.82
CA ASN A 294 5.01 -23.19 12.30
C ASN A 294 5.10 -21.83 12.97
N GLU A 295 4.38 -20.83 12.44
CA GLU A 295 4.36 -19.47 12.98
C GLU A 295 4.03 -19.43 14.49
N LYS A 296 3.11 -20.28 14.98
CA LYS A 296 2.81 -20.36 16.40
C LYS A 296 4.03 -20.73 17.24
N LYS A 297 4.90 -21.60 16.72
CA LYS A 297 6.16 -21.94 17.39
C LYS A 297 7.13 -20.76 17.37
N ILE A 298 7.14 -20.01 16.26
CA ILE A 298 7.93 -18.76 16.14
C ILE A 298 7.49 -17.76 17.20
N LEU A 299 6.19 -17.49 17.28
CA LEU A 299 5.60 -16.54 18.24
C LEU A 299 5.81 -16.92 19.71
N LEU A 300 5.88 -18.23 20.00
CA LEU A 300 6.09 -18.74 21.37
C LEU A 300 7.57 -19.00 21.71
N GLY A 301 8.49 -18.86 20.74
CA GLY A 301 9.90 -19.21 20.92
C GLY A 301 10.13 -20.71 21.23
N ASN A 302 9.20 -21.57 20.82
CA ASN A 302 9.20 -22.99 21.17
C ASN A 302 9.57 -23.87 19.97
N TYR A 303 10.88 -23.98 19.70
CA TYR A 303 11.45 -24.72 18.58
C TYR A 303 12.08 -26.03 19.03
N SER A 304 12.04 -27.06 18.17
CA SER A 304 13.02 -28.14 18.22
C SER A 304 14.40 -27.64 17.75
N PRO A 305 15.51 -28.33 18.05
CA PRO A 305 16.82 -27.94 17.54
C PRO A 305 16.87 -27.78 16.00
N ASP A 306 16.24 -28.69 15.26
CA ASP A 306 16.17 -28.63 13.80
C ASP A 306 15.33 -27.44 13.30
N GLU A 307 14.21 -27.14 13.98
CA GLU A 307 13.39 -25.97 13.65
C GLU A 307 14.12 -24.66 13.94
N TYR A 308 14.90 -24.63 15.03
CA TYR A 308 15.74 -23.47 15.34
C TYR A 308 16.79 -23.22 14.25
N ASP A 309 17.49 -24.26 13.80
CA ASP A 309 18.45 -24.16 12.70
C ASP A 309 17.78 -23.66 11.40
N ARG A 310 16.58 -24.15 11.09
CA ARG A 310 15.79 -23.69 9.94
C ARG A 310 15.42 -22.21 10.07
N VAL A 311 15.01 -21.77 11.26
CA VAL A 311 14.69 -20.35 11.50
C VAL A 311 15.93 -19.48 11.32
N GLN A 312 17.11 -19.91 11.83
CA GLN A 312 18.36 -19.15 11.64
C GLN A 312 18.73 -19.04 10.14
N LYS A 313 18.63 -20.12 9.37
CA LYS A 313 18.85 -20.09 7.93
C LYS A 313 17.85 -19.18 7.20
N ALA A 314 16.59 -19.19 7.64
CA ALA A 314 15.57 -18.32 7.07
C ALA A 314 15.83 -16.83 7.36
N LEU A 315 16.36 -16.50 8.53
CA LEU A 315 16.79 -15.13 8.83
C LEU A 315 17.89 -14.66 7.88
N ASP A 316 18.93 -15.51 7.66
CA ASP A 316 20.00 -15.20 6.69
C ASP A 316 19.44 -14.97 5.27
N VAL A 317 18.43 -15.75 4.85
CA VAL A 317 17.75 -15.56 3.56
C VAL A 317 17.00 -14.24 3.52
N ILE A 318 16.19 -13.94 4.55
CA ILE A 318 15.40 -12.71 4.61
C ILE A 318 16.32 -11.48 4.62
N GLU A 319 17.43 -11.51 5.35
CA GLU A 319 18.42 -10.43 5.37
C GLU A 319 19.08 -10.23 4.01
N ALA A 320 19.38 -11.32 3.28
CA ALA A 320 19.95 -11.23 1.93
C ALA A 320 18.99 -10.61 0.90
N TYR A 321 17.68 -10.76 1.09
CA TYR A 321 16.63 -10.25 0.19
C TYR A 321 15.78 -9.13 0.83
N GLN A 322 16.22 -8.51 1.92
CA GLN A 322 15.46 -7.52 2.69
C GLN A 322 14.98 -6.34 1.85
N ASP A 323 15.76 -5.91 0.86
CA ASP A 323 15.43 -4.80 -0.03
C ASP A 323 14.32 -5.14 -1.03
N ASN A 324 13.94 -6.41 -1.13
CA ASN A 324 12.90 -6.87 -2.04
C ASN A 324 11.51 -6.94 -1.41
N PHE A 325 11.35 -6.73 -0.10
CA PHE A 325 10.05 -6.77 0.55
C PHE A 325 9.83 -5.56 1.45
N ILE A 326 8.98 -4.65 0.99
CA ILE A 326 8.62 -3.42 1.72
C ILE A 326 7.23 -3.60 2.32
N ILE A 327 7.07 -3.29 3.60
CA ILE A 327 5.78 -3.32 4.31
C ILE A 327 5.37 -1.88 4.63
N GLU A 328 4.18 -1.49 4.20
CA GLU A 328 3.57 -0.19 4.51
C GLU A 328 2.26 -0.41 5.26
N CYS A 329 2.12 0.17 6.45
CA CYS A 329 0.89 0.09 7.25
C CYS A 329 0.05 1.35 7.05
N ILE A 330 -1.19 1.21 6.55
CA ILE A 330 -2.13 2.32 6.33
C ILE A 330 -3.47 1.96 6.99
N PRO A 331 -3.67 2.20 8.29
CA PRO A 331 -4.87 1.74 9.01
C PRO A 331 -6.17 2.40 8.54
N ASP A 332 -6.11 3.64 8.08
CA ASP A 332 -7.27 4.41 7.62
C ASP A 332 -7.01 5.02 6.23
N PRO A 333 -7.04 4.19 5.16
CA PRO A 333 -6.70 4.65 3.82
C PRO A 333 -7.79 5.52 3.19
N SER A 334 -7.40 6.65 2.59
CA SER A 334 -8.18 7.38 1.59
C SER A 334 -7.65 7.09 0.19
N ILE A 335 -8.44 7.33 -0.86
CA ILE A 335 -8.00 7.09 -2.27
C ILE A 335 -6.78 7.94 -2.59
N ALA A 336 -6.80 9.21 -2.22
CA ALA A 336 -5.68 10.13 -2.45
C ALA A 336 -4.41 9.66 -1.73
N MET A 337 -4.52 9.21 -0.48
CA MET A 337 -3.40 8.67 0.29
C MET A 337 -2.84 7.42 -0.37
N VAL A 338 -3.69 6.46 -0.73
CA VAL A 338 -3.27 5.21 -1.41
C VAL A 338 -2.55 5.53 -2.70
N LYS A 339 -3.13 6.37 -3.58
CA LYS A 339 -2.47 6.79 -4.83
C LYS A 339 -1.10 7.41 -4.57
N ALA A 340 -1.00 8.31 -3.61
CA ALA A 340 0.26 8.99 -3.29
C ALA A 340 1.33 8.02 -2.77
N ARG A 341 0.96 7.09 -1.87
CA ARG A 341 1.90 6.10 -1.33
C ARG A 341 2.36 5.12 -2.40
N LEU A 342 1.44 4.57 -3.19
CA LEU A 342 1.80 3.67 -4.29
C LEU A 342 2.72 4.37 -5.30
N ALA A 343 2.37 5.58 -5.74
CA ALA A 343 3.20 6.36 -6.67
C ALA A 343 4.61 6.62 -6.13
N LYS A 344 4.74 6.92 -4.82
CA LYS A 344 6.04 7.09 -4.19
C LYS A 344 6.91 5.84 -4.35
N TYR A 345 6.45 4.68 -3.94
CA TYR A 345 7.23 3.44 -4.00
C TYR A 345 7.51 2.99 -5.44
N ILE A 346 6.56 3.19 -6.35
CA ILE A 346 6.75 2.87 -7.76
C ILE A 346 7.86 3.73 -8.36
N VAL A 347 7.81 5.05 -8.14
CA VAL A 347 8.73 6.00 -8.81
C VAL A 347 10.09 6.07 -8.10
N GLN A 348 10.10 6.08 -6.77
CA GLN A 348 11.35 6.27 -6.00
C GLN A 348 12.09 4.96 -5.76
N ASP A 349 11.37 3.87 -5.47
CA ASP A 349 11.96 2.59 -5.08
C ASP A 349 11.93 1.55 -6.19
N GLY A 350 11.28 1.85 -7.33
CA GLY A 350 11.19 0.96 -8.49
C GLY A 350 10.33 -0.29 -8.24
N VAL A 351 9.30 -0.18 -7.39
CA VAL A 351 8.40 -1.29 -7.11
C VAL A 351 7.49 -1.56 -8.29
N GLU A 352 7.46 -2.81 -8.77
CA GLU A 352 6.57 -3.25 -9.85
C GLU A 352 5.46 -4.22 -9.37
N TYR A 353 5.59 -4.81 -8.19
CA TYR A 353 4.66 -5.80 -7.64
C TYR A 353 4.08 -5.31 -6.31
N ILE A 354 2.75 -5.14 -6.27
CA ILE A 354 2.05 -4.52 -5.14
C ILE A 354 0.98 -5.47 -4.63
N PHE A 355 0.95 -5.66 -3.32
CA PHE A 355 -0.09 -6.41 -2.61
C PHE A 355 -0.81 -5.46 -1.66
N TYR A 356 -2.10 -5.21 -1.93
CA TYR A 356 -2.93 -4.29 -1.15
C TYR A 356 -3.95 -5.08 -0.32
N ASP A 357 -3.71 -5.26 0.96
CA ASP A 357 -4.51 -6.06 1.88
C ASP A 357 -5.27 -5.15 2.86
N TYR A 358 -6.53 -4.86 2.59
CA TYR A 358 -7.43 -5.25 1.51
C TYR A 358 -8.40 -4.10 1.14
N ILE A 359 -9.24 -4.27 0.13
CA ILE A 359 -10.27 -3.29 -0.26
C ILE A 359 -11.42 -3.36 0.75
N PHE A 360 -11.55 -2.33 1.59
CA PHE A 360 -12.62 -2.19 2.59
C PHE A 360 -13.04 -0.71 2.73
N SER A 361 -14.20 -0.47 3.34
CA SER A 361 -14.66 0.89 3.62
C SER A 361 -14.08 1.38 4.95
N SER A 362 -13.07 2.23 4.87
CA SER A 362 -12.50 2.93 6.02
C SER A 362 -13.20 4.28 6.25
N PRO A 363 -13.13 4.85 7.47
CA PRO A 363 -13.54 6.23 7.71
C PRO A 363 -12.83 7.23 6.80
N GLY A 364 -11.52 7.04 6.54
CA GLY A 364 -10.72 7.86 5.63
C GLY A 364 -11.26 7.82 4.21
N LEU A 365 -11.58 6.62 3.69
CA LEU A 365 -12.20 6.45 2.38
C LEU A 365 -13.56 7.16 2.29
N LEU A 366 -14.43 6.99 3.28
CA LEU A 366 -15.76 7.60 3.29
C LEU A 366 -15.70 9.11 3.49
N SER A 367 -14.67 9.61 4.17
CA SER A 367 -14.50 11.04 4.41
C SER A 367 -14.22 11.86 3.14
N GLU A 368 -13.67 11.26 2.10
CA GLU A 368 -13.47 11.92 0.80
C GLU A 368 -14.79 12.32 0.12
N PHE A 369 -15.91 11.72 0.55
CA PHE A 369 -17.24 11.93 -0.05
C PHE A 369 -18.22 12.66 0.88
N ARG A 370 -17.74 13.37 1.92
CA ARG A 370 -18.60 14.00 2.95
C ARG A 370 -19.64 14.97 2.39
N ASP A 371 -19.34 15.62 1.28
CA ASP A 371 -20.24 16.59 0.65
C ASP A 371 -21.27 15.95 -0.29
N VAL A 372 -21.14 14.65 -0.56
CA VAL A 372 -22.06 13.87 -1.40
C VAL A 372 -22.36 12.57 -0.66
N ALA A 373 -23.64 12.27 -0.45
CA ALA A 373 -24.05 10.99 0.17
C ALA A 373 -23.69 9.81 -0.76
N VAL A 374 -22.43 9.38 -0.71
CA VAL A 374 -21.93 8.23 -1.48
C VAL A 374 -22.17 6.95 -0.70
N ARG A 375 -22.77 5.97 -1.35
CA ARG A 375 -22.96 4.64 -0.79
C ARG A 375 -21.62 3.91 -0.66
N GLU A 376 -21.47 3.06 0.36
CA GLU A 376 -20.27 2.26 0.63
C GLU A 376 -19.78 1.50 -0.63
N ASP A 377 -20.69 0.90 -1.38
CA ASP A 377 -20.36 0.14 -2.59
C ASP A 377 -19.73 0.99 -3.70
N VAL A 378 -20.12 2.27 -3.80
CA VAL A 378 -19.53 3.22 -4.75
C VAL A 378 -18.11 3.63 -4.31
N ALA A 379 -17.90 3.86 -3.02
CA ALA A 379 -16.57 4.18 -2.49
C ALA A 379 -15.58 3.02 -2.72
N LEU A 380 -16.01 1.77 -2.47
CA LEU A 380 -15.20 0.57 -2.75
C LEU A 380 -14.90 0.40 -4.25
N MET A 381 -15.88 0.71 -5.12
CA MET A 381 -15.66 0.72 -6.55
C MET A 381 -14.62 1.77 -6.96
N MET A 382 -14.66 2.97 -6.38
CA MET A 382 -13.69 4.04 -6.69
C MET A 382 -12.28 3.67 -6.24
N LEU A 383 -12.11 3.06 -5.06
CA LEU A 383 -10.82 2.55 -4.62
C LEU A 383 -10.30 1.47 -5.58
N SER A 384 -11.15 0.51 -5.98
CA SER A 384 -10.79 -0.53 -6.95
C SER A 384 -10.41 0.06 -8.31
N ASN A 385 -11.13 1.09 -8.78
CA ASN A 385 -10.79 1.81 -10.00
C ASN A 385 -9.42 2.48 -9.89
N SER A 386 -9.14 3.13 -8.75
CA SER A 386 -7.86 3.77 -8.48
C SER A 386 -6.69 2.78 -8.52
N LEU A 387 -6.85 1.60 -7.92
CA LEU A 387 -5.83 0.52 -7.99
C LEU A 387 -5.64 0.04 -9.44
N LYS A 388 -6.74 -0.12 -10.20
CA LYS A 388 -6.65 -0.52 -11.62
C LYS A 388 -5.97 0.54 -12.48
N GLU A 389 -6.30 1.81 -12.30
CA GLU A 389 -5.63 2.94 -12.98
C GLU A 389 -4.14 2.95 -12.67
N THR A 390 -3.77 2.82 -11.40
CA THR A 390 -2.36 2.73 -10.97
C THR A 390 -1.64 1.58 -11.67
N ALA A 391 -2.26 0.39 -11.70
CA ALA A 391 -1.69 -0.76 -12.39
C ALA A 391 -1.44 -0.48 -13.88
N MET A 392 -2.39 0.16 -14.57
CA MET A 392 -2.30 0.44 -16.00
C MET A 392 -1.31 1.55 -16.33
N VAL A 393 -1.36 2.67 -15.59
CA VAL A 393 -0.55 3.87 -15.84
C VAL A 393 0.93 3.57 -15.59
N TYR A 394 1.24 2.96 -14.46
CA TYR A 394 2.62 2.64 -14.09
C TYR A 394 3.11 1.29 -14.61
N LYS A 395 2.23 0.50 -15.26
CA LYS A 395 2.53 -0.87 -15.72
C LYS A 395 3.04 -1.77 -14.59
N VAL A 396 2.41 -1.69 -13.42
CA VAL A 396 2.73 -2.51 -12.24
C VAL A 396 1.68 -3.60 -12.04
N PHE A 397 2.06 -4.71 -11.42
CA PHE A 397 1.12 -5.74 -10.95
C PHE A 397 0.51 -5.31 -9.62
N ILE A 398 -0.80 -5.43 -9.47
CA ILE A 398 -1.48 -5.24 -8.18
C ILE A 398 -2.33 -6.47 -7.88
N GLN A 399 -2.13 -7.07 -6.72
CA GLN A 399 -3.04 -8.04 -6.13
C GLN A 399 -3.71 -7.42 -4.91
N SER A 400 -5.04 -7.56 -4.83
CA SER A 400 -5.79 -7.15 -3.64
C SER A 400 -6.73 -8.24 -3.19
N ALA A 401 -7.35 -8.04 -2.03
CA ALA A 401 -8.34 -8.94 -1.48
C ALA A 401 -9.67 -8.21 -1.24
N THR A 402 -10.76 -8.98 -1.17
CA THR A 402 -12.08 -8.49 -0.75
C THR A 402 -12.76 -9.49 0.17
N GLN A 403 -13.72 -9.04 0.96
CA GLN A 403 -14.56 -9.93 1.76
C GLN A 403 -15.74 -10.46 0.94
N LEU A 404 -16.25 -11.62 1.34
CA LEU A 404 -17.48 -12.18 0.81
C LEU A 404 -18.68 -11.74 1.66
N ASN A 405 -19.86 -11.63 1.02
CA ASN A 405 -21.15 -11.50 1.71
C ASN A 405 -21.66 -12.88 2.16
N ASP A 406 -22.72 -12.93 2.95
CA ASP A 406 -23.28 -14.18 3.49
C ASP A 406 -23.85 -15.14 2.43
N GLY A 407 -24.01 -14.67 1.19
CA GLY A 407 -24.54 -15.48 0.07
C GLY A 407 -23.58 -16.56 -0.43
N TRP A 408 -22.29 -16.48 -0.10
CA TRP A 408 -21.28 -17.44 -0.57
C TRP A 408 -21.52 -18.87 -0.06
N SER A 409 -22.04 -19.02 1.17
CA SER A 409 -22.27 -20.30 1.81
C SER A 409 -23.50 -21.04 1.25
N LYS A 410 -24.42 -20.34 0.58
CA LYS A 410 -25.63 -20.91 0.01
C LYS A 410 -25.42 -21.57 -1.35
N LYS A 411 -24.26 -21.37 -1.97
CA LYS A 411 -23.90 -21.93 -3.29
C LYS A 411 -23.04 -23.18 -3.14
N VAL A 412 -23.60 -24.24 -2.59
CA VAL A 412 -22.92 -25.57 -2.53
C VAL A 412 -22.85 -26.22 -3.92
N THR A 413 -23.73 -25.82 -4.84
CA THR A 413 -23.73 -26.31 -6.23
C THR A 413 -23.46 -25.15 -7.21
N GLY A 414 -22.51 -25.33 -8.11
CA GLY A 414 -22.11 -24.34 -9.10
C GLY A 414 -20.93 -23.48 -8.66
N LEU A 415 -20.63 -22.44 -9.45
CA LEU A 415 -19.53 -21.51 -9.18
C LEU A 415 -19.99 -20.39 -8.23
N ARG A 416 -19.11 -20.03 -7.32
CA ARG A 416 -19.20 -18.74 -6.62
C ARG A 416 -18.75 -17.66 -7.59
N ASP A 417 -19.52 -16.59 -7.69
CA ASP A 417 -19.32 -15.51 -8.66
C ASP A 417 -19.27 -14.13 -7.98
N GLN A 418 -19.20 -13.09 -8.79
CA GLN A 418 -19.17 -11.69 -8.31
C GLN A 418 -20.33 -11.30 -7.40
N ASN A 419 -21.46 -12.07 -7.40
CA ASN A 419 -22.58 -11.82 -6.51
C ASN A 419 -22.28 -12.18 -5.06
N CYS A 420 -21.22 -12.95 -4.81
CA CYS A 420 -20.74 -13.30 -3.48
C CYS A 420 -19.83 -12.22 -2.87
N LEU A 421 -19.44 -11.19 -3.61
CA LEU A 421 -18.56 -10.13 -3.11
C LEU A 421 -19.33 -9.20 -2.16
N ARG A 422 -18.71 -8.84 -1.04
CA ARG A 422 -19.25 -7.84 -0.13
C ARG A 422 -19.05 -6.44 -0.72
N GLY A 423 -20.09 -5.62 -0.63
CA GLY A 423 -20.05 -4.19 -0.96
C GLY A 423 -20.39 -3.90 -2.41
N SER A 424 -19.78 -4.51 -3.41
CA SER A 424 -20.08 -4.12 -4.78
C SER A 424 -19.70 -5.16 -5.85
N LYS A 425 -20.67 -5.52 -6.69
CA LYS A 425 -20.42 -6.21 -7.97
C LYS A 425 -19.50 -5.38 -8.88
N ALA A 426 -19.55 -4.06 -8.75
CA ALA A 426 -18.76 -3.14 -9.57
C ALA A 426 -17.24 -3.26 -9.34
N ILE A 427 -16.80 -3.79 -8.19
CA ILE A 427 -15.39 -4.15 -7.98
C ILE A 427 -14.97 -5.16 -9.06
N ALA A 428 -15.81 -6.16 -9.34
CA ALA A 428 -15.53 -7.19 -10.32
C ALA A 428 -15.35 -6.64 -11.74
N ASP A 429 -15.96 -5.50 -12.09
CA ASP A 429 -15.90 -4.96 -13.45
C ASP A 429 -14.48 -4.49 -13.83
N LYS A 430 -13.70 -4.06 -12.87
CA LYS A 430 -12.38 -3.44 -13.10
C LYS A 430 -11.20 -4.42 -12.98
N ILE A 431 -11.37 -5.53 -12.30
CA ILE A 431 -10.31 -6.53 -12.15
C ILE A 431 -10.09 -7.36 -13.41
N ASP A 432 -8.87 -7.83 -13.59
CA ASP A 432 -8.49 -8.70 -14.70
C ASP A 432 -8.70 -10.18 -14.35
N ILE A 433 -8.37 -10.56 -13.10
CA ILE A 433 -8.60 -11.91 -12.58
C ILE A 433 -9.28 -11.81 -11.22
N GLY A 434 -10.36 -12.57 -11.07
CA GLY A 434 -11.12 -12.69 -9.86
C GLY A 434 -11.19 -14.13 -9.36
N LEU A 435 -10.67 -14.34 -8.16
CA LEU A 435 -10.61 -15.61 -7.47
C LEU A 435 -11.48 -15.55 -6.21
N ILE A 436 -12.28 -16.57 -5.95
CA ILE A 436 -12.97 -16.75 -4.67
C ILE A 436 -12.44 -18.01 -4.02
N GLY A 437 -11.74 -17.85 -2.90
CA GLY A 437 -11.21 -18.95 -2.10
C GLY A 437 -12.06 -19.21 -0.86
N VAL A 438 -12.53 -20.43 -0.69
CA VAL A 438 -13.26 -20.84 0.51
C VAL A 438 -12.72 -22.15 1.04
N ARG A 439 -12.85 -22.35 2.36
CA ARG A 439 -12.52 -23.65 2.96
C ARG A 439 -13.47 -24.71 2.40
N LEU A 440 -12.88 -25.84 2.05
CA LEU A 440 -13.62 -26.98 1.56
C LEU A 440 -14.40 -27.61 2.72
N ASP A 441 -15.73 -27.69 2.59
CA ASP A 441 -16.59 -28.38 3.53
C ASP A 441 -16.75 -29.87 3.19
N GLU A 442 -17.36 -30.63 4.08
CA GLU A 442 -17.54 -32.06 3.89
C GLU A 442 -18.46 -32.40 2.71
N GLU A 443 -19.46 -31.59 2.42
CA GLU A 443 -20.40 -31.82 1.32
C GLU A 443 -19.71 -31.59 -0.02
N GLU A 444 -18.95 -30.50 -0.15
CA GLU A 444 -18.18 -30.20 -1.36
C GLU A 444 -17.01 -31.18 -1.54
N TYR A 445 -16.40 -31.65 -0.42
CA TYR A 445 -15.35 -32.67 -0.48
C TYR A 445 -15.88 -34.01 -1.02
N LYS A 446 -17.08 -34.44 -0.64
CA LYS A 446 -17.71 -35.68 -1.14
C LYS A 446 -17.86 -35.66 -2.67
N GLN A 447 -18.03 -34.49 -3.30
CA GLN A 447 -18.15 -34.38 -4.77
C GLN A 447 -16.84 -34.73 -5.47
N VAL A 448 -15.70 -34.56 -4.81
CA VAL A 448 -14.36 -34.72 -5.40
C VAL A 448 -13.53 -35.84 -4.78
N ASP A 449 -14.05 -36.56 -3.78
CA ASP A 449 -13.34 -37.61 -3.06
C ASP A 449 -12.86 -38.73 -3.99
N ALA A 450 -13.66 -39.09 -4.99
CA ALA A 450 -13.28 -40.08 -5.99
C ALA A 450 -12.09 -39.61 -6.85
N ILE A 451 -12.06 -38.34 -7.24
CA ILE A 451 -10.97 -37.74 -7.99
C ILE A 451 -9.71 -37.73 -7.13
N TRP A 452 -9.82 -37.26 -5.89
CA TRP A 452 -8.72 -37.24 -4.94
C TRP A 452 -8.13 -38.63 -4.69
N THR A 453 -8.99 -39.62 -4.45
CA THR A 453 -8.58 -41.01 -4.19
C THR A 453 -7.82 -41.60 -5.37
N GLU A 454 -8.28 -41.37 -6.60
CA GLU A 454 -7.61 -41.83 -7.79
C GLU A 454 -6.25 -41.16 -8.00
N LEU A 455 -6.18 -39.83 -7.86
CA LEU A 455 -4.93 -39.07 -8.02
C LEU A 455 -3.87 -39.45 -6.95
N SER A 456 -4.29 -39.62 -5.70
CA SER A 456 -3.39 -40.01 -4.60
C SER A 456 -2.87 -41.46 -4.79
N ARG A 457 -3.67 -42.35 -5.38
CA ARG A 457 -3.23 -43.72 -5.74
C ARG A 457 -2.23 -43.71 -6.90
N GLN A 458 -2.42 -42.82 -7.89
CA GLN A 458 -1.54 -42.71 -9.05
C GLN A 458 -0.19 -42.08 -8.71
N ASN A 459 -0.16 -41.10 -7.82
CA ASN A 459 1.07 -40.40 -7.43
C ASN A 459 1.02 -39.94 -5.96
N ALA A 460 1.26 -40.88 -5.05
CA ALA A 460 1.25 -40.58 -3.61
C ALA A 460 2.30 -39.53 -3.18
N ALA A 461 3.41 -39.44 -3.89
CA ALA A 461 4.46 -38.47 -3.59
C ALA A 461 4.03 -37.02 -3.86
N LYS A 462 3.19 -36.80 -4.89
CA LYS A 462 2.65 -35.49 -5.21
C LYS A 462 1.42 -35.15 -4.34
N TYR A 463 0.56 -36.12 -4.08
CA TYR A 463 -0.73 -35.91 -3.42
C TYR A 463 -0.68 -36.36 -1.96
N THR A 464 0.18 -35.74 -1.18
CA THR A 464 0.40 -36.05 0.25
C THR A 464 -0.69 -35.50 1.17
N HIS A 465 -1.30 -34.39 0.78
CA HIS A 465 -2.31 -33.68 1.58
C HIS A 465 -3.65 -33.61 0.84
N LYS A 466 -4.74 -33.81 1.56
CA LYS A 466 -6.09 -33.59 1.02
C LYS A 466 -6.33 -32.11 0.73
N PRO A 467 -7.13 -31.77 -0.28
CA PRO A 467 -7.54 -30.40 -0.50
C PRO A 467 -8.30 -29.88 0.70
N ASN A 468 -8.01 -28.65 1.12
CA ASN A 468 -8.68 -27.95 2.20
C ASN A 468 -9.26 -26.60 1.79
N ILE A 469 -8.94 -26.17 0.55
CA ILE A 469 -9.46 -24.94 -0.08
C ILE A 469 -9.93 -25.30 -1.49
N VAL A 470 -11.03 -24.67 -1.88
CA VAL A 470 -11.47 -24.59 -3.27
C VAL A 470 -11.40 -23.13 -3.73
N ILE A 471 -10.87 -22.90 -4.92
CA ILE A 471 -10.81 -21.58 -5.57
C ILE A 471 -11.71 -21.61 -6.79
N ASP A 472 -12.75 -20.80 -6.79
CA ASP A 472 -13.58 -20.52 -7.96
C ASP A 472 -12.95 -19.38 -8.78
N ILE A 473 -12.61 -19.63 -10.04
CA ILE A 473 -12.19 -18.58 -10.98
C ILE A 473 -13.45 -18.01 -11.64
N TYR A 474 -13.96 -16.91 -11.07
CA TYR A 474 -15.20 -16.31 -11.59
C TYR A 474 -14.95 -15.26 -12.68
N LYS A 475 -13.71 -14.76 -12.80
CA LYS A 475 -13.31 -13.83 -13.84
C LYS A 475 -11.86 -14.07 -14.24
N ASN A 476 -11.61 -14.17 -15.54
CA ASN A 476 -10.28 -14.29 -16.10
C ASN A 476 -10.24 -13.63 -17.49
N ARG A 477 -9.81 -12.37 -17.54
CA ARG A 477 -9.66 -11.65 -18.82
C ARG A 477 -8.44 -12.19 -19.57
N ARG A 478 -8.67 -12.71 -20.78
CA ARG A 478 -7.64 -13.28 -21.66
C ARG A 478 -6.96 -14.54 -21.10
N GLY A 479 -7.56 -15.22 -20.14
CA GLY A 479 -7.08 -16.52 -19.64
C GLY A 479 -7.88 -17.68 -20.20
N GLU A 480 -7.29 -18.88 -20.19
CA GLU A 480 -7.92 -20.10 -20.73
C GLU A 480 -8.92 -20.71 -19.75
N LEU A 481 -8.62 -20.62 -18.45
CA LEU A 481 -9.49 -21.17 -17.40
C LEU A 481 -10.42 -20.07 -16.87
N ASN A 482 -11.70 -20.22 -17.14
CA ASN A 482 -12.76 -19.39 -16.57
C ASN A 482 -13.95 -20.28 -16.23
N GLY A 483 -14.57 -20.04 -15.07
CA GLY A 483 -15.69 -20.88 -14.65
C GLY A 483 -15.26 -22.26 -14.15
N VAL A 484 -14.08 -22.40 -13.61
CA VAL A 484 -13.51 -23.64 -13.06
C VAL A 484 -13.26 -23.54 -11.57
N LYS A 485 -13.13 -24.70 -10.93
CA LYS A 485 -12.78 -24.85 -9.51
C LYS A 485 -11.39 -25.47 -9.39
N ILE A 486 -10.47 -24.78 -8.70
CA ILE A 486 -9.15 -25.31 -8.35
C ILE A 486 -9.21 -25.85 -6.92
N PHE A 487 -8.89 -27.10 -6.74
CA PHE A 487 -8.74 -27.73 -5.43
C PHE A 487 -7.28 -27.72 -5.02
N ARG A 488 -7.00 -27.14 -3.85
CA ARG A 488 -5.66 -26.98 -3.32
C ARG A 488 -5.54 -27.38 -1.86
N TYR A 489 -4.34 -27.72 -1.48
CA TYR A 489 -3.90 -27.69 -0.10
C TYR A 489 -3.26 -26.33 0.20
N PHE A 490 -3.77 -25.62 1.17
CA PHE A 490 -3.19 -24.40 1.68
C PHE A 490 -2.74 -24.63 3.12
N ASP A 491 -1.45 -24.53 3.34
CA ASP A 491 -0.90 -24.57 4.68
C ASP A 491 -1.01 -23.17 5.32
N TYR A 492 -2.04 -23.01 6.13
CA TYR A 492 -2.29 -21.76 6.87
C TYR A 492 -1.15 -21.39 7.82
N VAL A 493 -0.32 -22.37 8.17
CA VAL A 493 0.75 -22.18 9.13
C VAL A 493 1.97 -21.54 8.50
N THR A 494 2.31 -21.96 7.29
CA THR A 494 3.49 -21.48 6.55
C THR A 494 3.16 -20.57 5.39
N CYS A 495 1.88 -20.25 5.17
CA CYS A 495 1.39 -19.45 4.04
C CYS A 495 1.71 -20.06 2.65
N ARG A 496 2.09 -21.35 2.58
CA ARG A 496 2.38 -22.05 1.32
C ARG A 496 1.17 -22.77 0.80
N CYS A 497 1.10 -22.93 -0.52
CA CYS A 497 0.02 -23.68 -1.10
C CYS A 497 0.49 -24.63 -2.22
N GLN A 498 -0.31 -25.66 -2.46
CA GLN A 498 -0.12 -26.62 -3.54
C GLN A 498 -1.46 -26.82 -4.26
N ASP A 499 -1.50 -26.48 -5.54
CA ASP A 499 -2.64 -26.83 -6.39
C ASP A 499 -2.62 -28.33 -6.69
N LEU A 500 -3.76 -28.97 -6.54
CA LEU A 500 -3.87 -30.42 -6.64
C LEU A 500 -4.54 -30.85 -7.96
N PHE A 501 -5.74 -30.35 -8.22
CA PHE A 501 -6.50 -30.66 -9.44
C PHE A 501 -7.57 -29.58 -9.72
N VAL A 502 -8.16 -29.69 -10.89
CA VAL A 502 -9.21 -28.76 -11.37
C VAL A 502 -10.45 -29.54 -11.77
N THR A 503 -11.60 -28.95 -11.53
CA THR A 503 -12.89 -29.42 -12.04
C THR A 503 -13.62 -28.28 -12.75
N ASP A 504 -14.63 -28.63 -13.52
CA ASP A 504 -15.64 -27.69 -13.96
C ASP A 504 -16.60 -27.31 -12.79
N SER A 505 -17.62 -26.53 -13.09
CA SER A 505 -18.64 -26.09 -12.10
C SER A 505 -19.51 -27.23 -11.58
N THR A 506 -19.50 -28.40 -12.23
CA THR A 506 -20.29 -29.61 -11.88
C THR A 506 -19.43 -30.68 -11.20
N TYR A 507 -18.21 -30.32 -10.80
CA TYR A 507 -17.21 -31.21 -10.18
C TYR A 507 -16.69 -32.33 -11.08
N GLN A 508 -16.79 -32.18 -12.41
CA GLN A 508 -16.13 -33.10 -13.33
C GLN A 508 -14.67 -32.74 -13.48
N GLY A 509 -13.77 -33.68 -13.25
CA GLY A 509 -12.33 -33.45 -13.33
C GLY A 509 -11.86 -33.08 -14.74
N ILE A 510 -11.07 -32.03 -14.85
CA ILE A 510 -10.46 -31.59 -16.10
C ILE A 510 -9.03 -32.15 -16.13
N LYS A 511 -8.76 -33.06 -17.09
CA LYS A 511 -7.48 -33.81 -17.14
C LYS A 511 -6.37 -33.12 -17.92
N ASP A 512 -6.71 -32.41 -18.98
CA ASP A 512 -5.73 -31.80 -19.90
C ASP A 512 -5.62 -30.29 -19.62
N ILE A 513 -5.04 -29.97 -18.47
CA ILE A 513 -4.69 -28.59 -18.14
C ILE A 513 -3.26 -28.37 -18.57
N GLY A 514 -3.04 -27.33 -19.39
CA GLY A 514 -1.69 -26.87 -19.69
C GLY A 514 -0.97 -26.50 -18.38
N GLN A 515 0.32 -26.60 -18.39
CA GLN A 515 1.16 -26.22 -17.24
C GLN A 515 2.07 -25.06 -17.64
N LEU A 516 2.02 -23.99 -16.86
CA LEU A 516 3.03 -22.96 -16.92
C LEU A 516 4.09 -23.33 -15.88
N LYS A 517 5.24 -23.81 -16.35
CA LYS A 517 6.33 -24.21 -15.46
C LYS A 517 7.34 -23.09 -15.38
N TYR A 518 7.62 -22.66 -14.18
CA TYR A 518 8.75 -21.78 -13.88
C TYR A 518 9.97 -22.62 -13.53
N ALA A 519 11.15 -22.12 -13.88
CA ALA A 519 12.40 -22.75 -13.47
C ALA A 519 12.49 -22.78 -11.94
N GLN A 520 12.95 -23.91 -11.42
CA GLN A 520 13.23 -24.07 -9.99
C GLN A 520 14.54 -24.82 -9.84
N ARG A 521 15.41 -24.33 -8.97
CA ARG A 521 16.64 -25.03 -8.59
C ARG A 521 16.71 -25.17 -7.08
N LYS A 522 17.30 -26.26 -6.63
CA LYS A 522 17.64 -26.50 -5.24
C LYS A 522 19.13 -26.34 -5.07
N VAL A 523 19.55 -25.55 -4.12
CA VAL A 523 20.94 -25.29 -3.81
C VAL A 523 21.19 -25.50 -2.33
N ASP A 524 22.42 -25.89 -2.00
CA ASP A 524 22.82 -25.98 -0.60
C ASP A 524 22.92 -24.58 0.02
N PHE A 525 22.48 -24.46 1.25
CA PHE A 525 22.47 -23.19 1.96
C PHE A 525 23.85 -22.52 2.11
N LEU A 526 24.93 -23.32 2.08
CA LEU A 526 26.31 -22.82 2.13
C LEU A 526 26.67 -21.94 0.93
N ASP A 527 26.05 -22.15 -0.23
CA ASP A 527 26.32 -21.37 -1.45
C ASP A 527 25.78 -19.93 -1.35
N LEU A 528 24.74 -19.70 -0.57
CA LEU A 528 24.24 -18.34 -0.27
C LEU A 528 25.28 -17.51 0.51
N LYS A 529 25.93 -18.10 1.52
CA LYS A 529 26.92 -17.42 2.36
C LYS A 529 28.26 -17.15 1.67
N THR A 530 28.58 -17.92 0.64
CA THR A 530 29.84 -17.78 -0.13
C THR A 530 29.74 -16.85 -1.33
N GLY A 531 28.57 -16.24 -1.57
CA GLY A 531 28.33 -15.33 -2.69
C GLY A 531 28.28 -16.03 -4.06
N GLY A 532 28.08 -17.35 -4.09
CA GLY A 532 27.92 -18.13 -5.30
C GLY A 532 26.55 -17.98 -5.99
N ILE A 533 25.63 -17.25 -5.36
CA ILE A 533 24.31 -16.92 -5.90
C ILE A 533 24.24 -15.39 -6.02
N LYS A 534 24.39 -14.89 -7.24
CA LYS A 534 24.11 -13.52 -7.62
C LYS A 534 23.01 -13.51 -8.65
#